data_b7a50826bd23025182f39e53a422c350
#
_entry.id   b7a50826bd23025182f39e53a422c350
#
_cell.length_a   1.000
_cell.length_b   1.000
_cell.length_c   1.000
_cell.angle_alpha   90.00
_cell.angle_beta   90.00
_cell.angle_gamma   90.00
#
_symmetry.space_group_name_H-M   'P 1'
#
loop_
_entity.id
_entity.type
_entity.pdbx_description
1 polymer ?
#
loop_
_entity_poly.entity_id
_entity_poly.type
_entity_poly.pdbx_seq_one_letter_code
_entity_poly.pdbx_strand_id
1 'polypeptide(L)'
;MMNKKLDVKGIIFDYGGTLDTRGDHWSEVLWKGYEHFGIGVNADEEVEPGVSIGKSSFRDAYVYGERVLAVHPLVKAEDHFEDILRMKIHFQLSFLAGAPLLETGKDDALKQQALAERLELSESEIAEISASLAAYIN
;
A
#
# COMPACT_ATOMS: atom_id res chain seq x y z
N MET A 1 16.22 -5.74 10.85
CA MET A 1 16.74 -5.07 10.92
C MET A 1 17.11 -4.66 10.90
N MET A 2 16.53 -4.73 10.80
CA MET A 2 16.95 -3.91 10.90
C MET A 2 17.36 -3.48 11.18
N ASN A 3 16.82 -3.61 11.46
CA ASN A 3 17.22 -2.81 11.92
C ASN A 3 17.50 -2.37 12.11
N LYS A 4 17.14 -2.25 12.40
CA LYS A 4 17.29 -1.44 12.74
C LYS A 4 17.68 -0.82 12.74
N LYS A 5 17.39 -0.76 12.92
CA LYS A 5 17.52 0.17 12.98
C LYS A 5 17.60 0.93 12.73
N LEU A 6 17.13 1.03 12.68
CA LEU A 6 17.10 2.17 12.49
C LEU A 6 17.19 2.76 12.52
N ASP A 7 16.97 2.67 12.77
CA ASP A 7 17.05 3.53 12.85
C ASP A 7 16.89 4.12 12.74
N VAL A 8 16.46 4.16 12.85
CA VAL A 8 16.35 5.03 12.75
C VAL A 8 16.32 5.71 12.68
N LYS A 9 16.15 6.04 12.98
CA LYS A 9 16.02 6.80 12.80
C LYS A 9 15.84 7.34 12.25
N GLY A 10 15.52 7.45 12.21
CA GLY A 10 15.34 8.00 11.66
C GLY A 10 14.68 8.12 10.96
N ILE A 11 14.36 8.07 10.85
CA ILE A 11 13.82 8.08 10.20
C ILE A 11 13.26 8.46 9.63
N ILE A 12 12.97 8.68 9.56
CA ILE A 12 12.47 9.00 8.98
C ILE A 12 12.35 9.58 8.35
N PHE A 13 12.28 9.75 8.29
CA PHE A 13 12.27 10.23 7.61
C PHE A 13 12.35 10.68 6.87
N ASP A 14 12.39 11.02 6.86
CA ASP A 14 12.52 11.20 6.17
C ASP A 14 12.11 11.25 5.64
N TYR A 15 12.29 11.58 5.75
CA TYR A 15 11.95 11.31 5.18
C TYR A 15 11.83 11.42 4.29
N GLY A 16 12.05 11.74 4.41
CA GLY A 16 11.60 11.98 3.17
C GLY A 16 12.38 11.55 1.97
N GLY A 17 13.32 12.31 1.56
CA GLY A 17 14.01 12.05 0.32
C GLY A 17 14.62 10.68 0.21
N THR A 18 15.00 10.14 1.32
CA THR A 18 15.59 8.81 1.32
C THR A 18 14.65 7.75 0.79
N LEU A 19 13.38 8.05 0.77
CA LEU A 19 12.41 7.09 0.25
C LEU A 19 12.60 6.82 -1.21
N ASP A 20 13.10 7.78 -1.96
CA ASP A 20 13.21 7.63 -3.40
C ASP A 20 14.12 6.48 -3.80
N THR A 21 15.25 6.37 -3.14
CA THR A 21 16.17 5.30 -3.47
C THR A 21 15.66 3.96 -3.03
N ARG A 22 14.66 3.97 -2.16
CA ARG A 22 14.10 2.73 -1.61
C ARG A 22 12.66 2.49 -2.01
N GLY A 23 12.13 3.32 -2.88
CA GLY A 23 10.75 3.16 -3.31
C GLY A 23 10.47 1.79 -3.86
N ASP A 24 11.33 1.33 -4.76
CA ASP A 24 11.16 0.00 -5.34
C ASP A 24 11.31 -1.09 -4.29
N HIS A 25 12.23 -0.90 -3.36
CA HIS A 25 12.42 -1.86 -2.28
C HIS A 25 11.15 -2.00 -1.44
N TRP A 26 10.55 -0.88 -1.06
CA TRP A 26 9.35 -0.92 -0.23
C TRP A 26 8.17 -1.51 -0.98
N SER A 27 8.07 -1.25 -2.27
CA SER A 27 6.99 -1.87 -3.05
C SER A 27 7.15 -3.38 -3.07
N GLU A 28 8.39 -3.88 -3.14
CA GLU A 28 8.61 -5.32 -3.10
C GLU A 28 8.27 -5.92 -1.73
N VAL A 29 8.61 -5.20 -0.67
CA VAL A 29 8.27 -5.66 0.69
C VAL A 29 6.76 -5.77 0.86
N LEU A 30 6.05 -4.74 0.41
CA LEU A 30 4.58 -4.74 0.49
C LEU A 30 3.99 -5.84 -0.39
N TRP A 31 4.54 -6.03 -1.59
CA TRP A 31 4.05 -7.07 -2.49
C TRP A 31 4.18 -8.46 -1.86
N LYS A 32 5.29 -8.73 -1.19
CA LYS A 32 5.46 -9.99 -0.50
C LYS A 32 4.44 -10.18 0.60
N GLY A 33 4.08 -9.10 1.29
CA GLY A 33 3.01 -9.14 2.26
C GLY A 33 1.67 -9.51 1.62
N TYR A 34 1.37 -8.90 0.48
CA TYR A 34 0.16 -9.23 -0.27
C TYR A 34 0.14 -10.71 -0.64
N GLU A 35 1.28 -11.24 -1.11
CA GLU A 35 1.37 -12.66 -1.44
C GLU A 35 1.16 -13.53 -0.22
N HIS A 36 1.75 -13.15 0.89
CA HIS A 36 1.62 -13.91 2.13
C HIS A 36 0.16 -14.00 2.59
N PHE A 37 -0.59 -12.93 2.40
CA PHE A 37 -2.00 -12.90 2.82
C PHE A 37 -2.94 -13.45 1.75
N GLY A 38 -2.41 -13.91 0.63
CA GLY A 38 -3.22 -14.52 -0.41
C GLY A 38 -3.96 -13.54 -1.31
N ILE A 39 -3.67 -12.25 -1.22
CA ILE A 39 -4.31 -11.25 -2.07
C ILE A 39 -3.44 -10.85 -3.25
N GLY A 40 -2.19 -11.29 -3.29
CA GLY A 40 -1.32 -11.08 -4.44
C GLY A 40 -0.89 -12.43 -5.00
N VAL A 41 -0.82 -12.52 -6.32
CA VAL A 41 -0.41 -13.77 -6.98
C VAL A 41 0.77 -13.52 -7.90
N ASN A 42 1.62 -14.54 -8.03
CA ASN A 42 2.76 -14.49 -8.92
C ASN A 42 2.32 -14.57 -10.37
N ALA A 43 3.25 -14.22 -11.26
CA ALA A 43 2.97 -14.26 -12.70
C ALA A 43 2.54 -15.65 -13.18
N ASP A 44 2.98 -16.69 -12.48
CA ASP A 44 2.66 -18.07 -12.85
C ASP A 44 1.32 -18.55 -12.31
N GLU A 45 0.69 -17.76 -11.45
CA GLU A 45 -0.56 -18.13 -10.82
C GLU A 45 -1.71 -17.35 -11.43
N GLU A 46 -2.89 -17.92 -11.36
CA GLU A 46 -4.09 -17.25 -11.86
C GLU A 46 -4.67 -16.32 -10.83
N VAL A 47 -5.08 -15.14 -11.29
CA VAL A 47 -5.81 -14.21 -10.45
C VAL A 47 -7.22 -14.75 -10.22
N GLU A 48 -7.64 -14.77 -8.96
CA GLU A 48 -8.99 -15.20 -8.60
C GLU A 48 -9.86 -13.94 -8.48
N PRO A 49 -10.87 -13.77 -9.34
CA PRO A 49 -11.67 -12.54 -9.34
C PRO A 49 -12.23 -12.20 -7.96
N GLY A 50 -12.04 -10.97 -7.54
CA GLY A 50 -12.54 -10.50 -6.25
C GLY A 50 -11.68 -10.89 -5.07
N VAL A 51 -10.73 -11.80 -5.22
CA VAL A 51 -9.94 -12.35 -4.12
C VAL A 51 -8.48 -11.95 -4.21
N SER A 52 -7.91 -11.97 -5.42
CA SER A 52 -6.48 -11.70 -5.58
C SER A 52 -6.23 -10.82 -6.80
N ILE A 53 -5.02 -10.26 -6.85
CA ILE A 53 -4.62 -9.36 -7.93
C ILE A 53 -3.21 -9.69 -8.38
N GLY A 54 -2.88 -9.28 -9.59
CA GLY A 54 -1.52 -9.36 -10.10
C GLY A 54 -0.70 -8.14 -9.70
N LYS A 55 0.59 -8.22 -9.97
CA LYS A 55 1.53 -7.18 -9.54
C LYS A 55 1.28 -5.84 -10.24
N SER A 56 0.78 -5.86 -11.47
CA SER A 56 0.51 -4.62 -12.19
C SER A 56 -0.57 -3.79 -11.51
N SER A 57 -1.65 -4.44 -11.08
CA SER A 57 -2.71 -3.76 -10.34
C SER A 57 -2.18 -3.25 -9.00
N PHE A 58 -1.37 -4.06 -8.33
CA PHE A 58 -0.76 -3.64 -7.08
C PHE A 58 0.07 -2.37 -7.25
N ARG A 59 0.84 -2.28 -8.34
CA ARG A 59 1.70 -1.10 -8.55
C ARG A 59 0.89 0.17 -8.69
N ASP A 60 -0.23 0.11 -9.40
CA ASP A 60 -1.09 1.29 -9.52
C ASP A 60 -1.63 1.69 -8.15
N ALA A 61 -2.01 0.72 -7.34
CA ALA A 61 -2.51 0.98 -5.99
C ALA A 61 -1.41 1.56 -5.10
N TYR A 62 -0.21 1.01 -5.22
CA TYR A 62 0.93 1.48 -4.44
C TYR A 62 1.22 2.95 -4.73
N VAL A 63 1.23 3.31 -6.02
CA VAL A 63 1.49 4.69 -6.41
C VAL A 63 0.41 5.61 -5.86
N TYR A 64 -0.85 5.20 -5.94
CA TYR A 64 -1.94 6.00 -5.39
C TYR A 64 -1.75 6.25 -3.90
N GLY A 65 -1.43 5.20 -3.13
CA GLY A 65 -1.21 5.35 -1.70
C GLY A 65 -0.10 6.33 -1.37
N GLU A 66 1.01 6.28 -2.12
CA GLU A 66 2.11 7.21 -1.91
C GLU A 66 1.70 8.64 -2.24
N ARG A 67 0.92 8.84 -3.30
CA ARG A 67 0.46 10.17 -3.66
C ARG A 67 -0.47 10.77 -2.62
N VAL A 68 -1.36 9.95 -2.06
CA VAL A 68 -2.28 10.43 -1.03
C VAL A 68 -1.50 11.00 0.15
N LEU A 69 -0.51 10.28 0.62
CA LEU A 69 0.26 10.73 1.77
C LEU A 69 1.17 11.92 1.43
N ALA A 70 1.53 12.09 0.15
CA ALA A 70 2.31 13.24 -0.27
C ALA A 70 1.46 14.50 -0.36
N VAL A 71 0.18 14.36 -0.71
CA VAL A 71 -0.70 15.50 -0.95
C VAL A 71 -1.50 15.90 0.30
N HIS A 72 -1.92 14.92 1.09
CA HIS A 72 -2.77 15.15 2.26
C HIS A 72 -1.98 15.00 3.54
N PRO A 73 -2.11 15.94 4.50
CA PRO A 73 -1.35 15.89 5.75
C PRO A 73 -1.97 14.93 6.75
N LEU A 74 -1.96 13.65 6.43
CA LEU A 74 -2.59 12.63 7.26
C LEU A 74 -1.64 12.02 8.30
N VAL A 75 -0.33 12.07 8.03
CA VAL A 75 0.65 11.53 8.96
C VAL A 75 0.90 12.56 10.05
N LYS A 76 0.82 12.13 11.30
CA LYS A 76 1.03 12.99 12.45
C LYS A 76 2.38 12.73 13.09
N ALA A 77 2.88 13.71 13.85
CA ALA A 77 4.18 13.58 14.50
C ALA A 77 4.25 12.39 15.45
N GLU A 78 3.12 12.04 16.04
CA GLU A 78 3.07 10.92 16.99
C GLU A 78 2.87 9.57 16.33
N ASP A 79 2.66 9.53 15.01
CA ASP A 79 2.43 8.25 14.32
C ASP A 79 3.70 7.41 14.31
N HIS A 80 3.53 6.13 14.57
CA HIS A 80 4.60 5.16 14.47
C HIS A 80 4.67 4.62 13.05
N PHE A 81 5.77 3.92 12.76
CA PHE A 81 5.98 3.36 11.43
C PHE A 81 4.83 2.44 11.03
N GLU A 82 4.37 1.61 11.97
CA GLU A 82 3.25 0.70 11.69
C GLU A 82 1.98 1.47 11.36
N ASP A 83 1.75 2.61 12.00
CA ASP A 83 0.58 3.44 11.71
C ASP A 83 0.63 3.96 10.28
N ILE A 84 1.81 4.38 9.85
CA ILE A 84 1.99 4.89 8.49
C ILE A 84 1.82 3.78 7.47
N LEU A 85 2.38 2.60 7.75
CA LEU A 85 2.19 1.44 6.88
C LEU A 85 0.72 1.09 6.75
N ARG A 86 0.00 1.09 7.87
CA ARG A 86 -1.42 0.77 7.85
C ARG A 86 -2.20 1.74 6.98
N MET A 87 -1.87 3.03 7.06
CA MET A 87 -2.51 4.03 6.22
C MET A 87 -2.25 3.76 4.74
N LYS A 88 -0.98 3.50 4.40
CA LYS A 88 -0.62 3.24 3.01
C LYS A 88 -1.38 2.04 2.46
N ILE A 89 -1.41 0.96 3.22
CA ILE A 89 -2.08 -0.26 2.79
C ILE A 89 -3.58 -0.02 2.68
N HIS A 90 -4.15 0.73 3.62
CA HIS A 90 -5.56 1.05 3.58
C HIS A 90 -5.93 1.75 2.27
N PHE A 91 -5.15 2.74 1.87
CA PHE A 91 -5.41 3.44 0.62
C PHE A 91 -5.20 2.54 -0.59
N GLN A 92 -4.18 1.67 -0.56
CA GLN A 92 -3.97 0.70 -1.63
C GLN A 92 -5.17 -0.23 -1.78
N LEU A 93 -5.65 -0.78 -0.68
CA LEU A 93 -6.78 -1.70 -0.73
C LEU A 93 -8.06 -0.99 -1.14
N SER A 94 -8.25 0.25 -0.72
CA SER A 94 -9.40 1.05 -1.14
C SER A 94 -9.38 1.25 -2.66
N PHE A 95 -8.20 1.54 -3.21
CA PHE A 95 -8.03 1.69 -4.65
C PHE A 95 -8.42 0.39 -5.37
N LEU A 96 -7.92 -0.74 -4.87
CA LEU A 96 -8.16 -2.04 -5.49
C LEU A 96 -9.61 -2.50 -5.34
N ALA A 97 -10.28 -2.03 -4.31
CA ALA A 97 -11.67 -2.40 -4.05
C ALA A 97 -12.67 -1.49 -4.78
N GLY A 98 -12.18 -0.47 -5.47
CA GLY A 98 -13.07 0.44 -6.18
C GLY A 98 -13.74 1.47 -5.30
N ALA A 99 -13.22 1.69 -4.10
CA ALA A 99 -13.77 2.69 -3.18
C ALA A 99 -13.47 4.10 -3.67
N PRO A 100 -14.24 5.10 -3.19
CA PRO A 100 -13.97 6.50 -3.56
C PRO A 100 -12.55 6.90 -3.18
N LEU A 101 -11.91 7.67 -4.04
CA LEU A 101 -10.52 8.07 -3.87
C LEU A 101 -10.40 9.51 -3.38
N LEU A 102 -9.31 9.78 -2.66
CA LEU A 102 -8.93 11.15 -2.34
C LEU A 102 -8.25 11.78 -3.55
N GLU A 103 -8.39 13.09 -3.67
CA GLU A 103 -7.80 13.81 -4.80
C GLU A 103 -6.28 13.84 -4.65
N THR A 104 -5.56 13.50 -5.70
CA THR A 104 -4.09 13.50 -5.69
C THR A 104 -3.49 14.41 -6.74
N GLY A 105 -4.33 15.09 -7.52
CA GLY A 105 -3.83 15.93 -8.60
C GLY A 105 -3.37 15.14 -9.81
N LYS A 106 -3.58 13.83 -9.81
CA LYS A 106 -3.24 12.94 -10.92
C LYS A 106 -4.47 12.16 -11.33
N ASP A 107 -4.32 11.35 -12.37
CA ASP A 107 -5.45 10.61 -12.93
C ASP A 107 -5.62 9.23 -12.31
N ASP A 108 -5.45 9.15 -10.99
CA ASP A 108 -5.58 7.88 -10.28
C ASP A 108 -6.98 7.28 -10.38
N ALA A 109 -8.01 8.14 -10.45
CA ALA A 109 -9.37 7.64 -10.61
C ALA A 109 -9.55 6.92 -11.94
N LEU A 110 -8.92 7.42 -13.00
CA LEU A 110 -8.96 6.75 -14.30
C LEU A 110 -8.23 5.42 -14.25
N LYS A 111 -7.11 5.37 -13.56
CA LYS A 111 -6.38 4.12 -13.40
C LYS A 111 -7.19 3.11 -12.61
N GLN A 112 -7.89 3.57 -11.58
CA GLN A 112 -8.77 2.68 -10.83
C GLN A 112 -9.84 2.08 -11.71
N GLN A 113 -10.44 2.90 -12.56
CA GLN A 113 -11.49 2.41 -13.47
C GLN A 113 -10.94 1.43 -14.49
N ALA A 114 -9.67 1.57 -14.86
CA ALA A 114 -9.05 0.73 -15.87
C ALA A 114 -8.40 -0.53 -15.31
N LEU A 115 -8.52 -0.77 -14.00
CA LEU A 115 -7.92 -1.96 -13.39
C LEU A 115 -8.47 -3.23 -14.02
N ALA A 116 -7.56 -4.14 -14.34
CA ALA A 116 -7.93 -5.45 -14.86
C ALA A 116 -8.48 -6.36 -13.76
N GLU A 117 -8.02 -6.16 -12.55
CA GLU A 117 -8.43 -6.96 -11.40
C GLU A 117 -8.90 -6.06 -10.27
N ARG A 118 -9.86 -6.55 -9.50
CA ARG A 118 -10.36 -5.83 -8.34
C ARG A 118 -10.52 -6.78 -7.18
N LEU A 119 -10.48 -6.22 -5.99
CA LEU A 119 -10.76 -6.97 -4.77
C LEU A 119 -12.16 -6.64 -4.30
N GLU A 120 -12.89 -7.66 -3.84
CA GLU A 120 -14.21 -7.44 -3.24
C GLU A 120 -14.05 -7.41 -1.74
N LEU A 121 -13.90 -6.19 -1.21
CA LEU A 121 -13.66 -5.99 0.20
C LEU A 121 -14.59 -4.93 0.73
N SER A 122 -15.15 -5.18 1.92
CA SER A 122 -15.90 -4.18 2.64
C SER A 122 -14.93 -3.23 3.35
N GLU A 123 -15.47 -2.12 3.84
CA GLU A 123 -14.65 -1.16 4.59
C GLU A 123 -14.00 -1.81 5.80
N SER A 124 -14.73 -2.63 6.51
CA SER A 124 -14.19 -3.29 7.70
C SER A 124 -13.12 -4.31 7.34
N GLU A 125 -13.29 -5.00 6.21
CA GLU A 125 -12.27 -5.93 5.74
C GLU A 125 -11.00 -5.19 5.33
N ILE A 126 -11.14 -4.05 4.67
CA ILE A 126 -9.98 -3.23 4.30
C ILE A 126 -9.21 -2.83 5.55
N ALA A 127 -9.92 -2.35 6.58
CA ALA A 127 -9.28 -1.93 7.82
C ALA A 127 -8.58 -3.09 8.51
N GLU A 128 -9.23 -4.25 8.52
CA GLU A 128 -8.69 -5.42 9.19
C GLU A 128 -7.44 -5.95 8.50
N ILE A 129 -7.50 -6.05 7.17
CA ILE A 129 -6.36 -6.53 6.40
C ILE A 129 -5.21 -5.54 6.48
N SER A 130 -5.51 -4.24 6.43
CA SER A 130 -4.47 -3.22 6.54
C SER A 130 -3.71 -3.33 7.85
N ALA A 131 -4.43 -3.50 8.95
CA ALA A 131 -3.81 -3.64 10.26
C ALA A 131 -2.97 -4.91 10.34
N SER A 132 -3.52 -6.01 9.86
CA SER A 132 -2.83 -7.31 9.93
C SER A 132 -1.58 -7.31 9.07
N LEU A 133 -1.67 -6.74 7.88
CA LEU A 133 -0.54 -6.72 6.95
C LEU A 133 0.55 -5.78 7.46
N ALA A 134 0.18 -4.62 8.00
CA ALA A 134 1.14 -3.70 8.58
C ALA A 134 1.88 -4.33 9.74
N ALA A 135 1.16 -5.06 10.59
CA ALA A 135 1.78 -5.75 11.72
C ALA A 135 2.73 -6.85 11.24
N TYR A 136 2.36 -7.55 10.17
CA TYR A 136 3.20 -8.61 9.61
C TYR A 136 4.51 -8.05 9.07
N ILE A 137 4.45 -6.92 8.39
CA ILE A 137 5.64 -6.30 7.78
C ILE A 137 6.52 -5.64 8.86
N ASN A 138 5.89 -5.02 9.82
CA ASN A 138 6.62 -4.30 10.88
C ASN A 138 7.31 -5.29 11.86
#